data_7da29c9e97a04bf360f9c9e49f7dd582
#
_entry.id   7da29c9e97a04bf360f9c9e49f7dd582
#
_cell.length_a   1.000
_cell.length_b   1.000
_cell.length_c   1.000
_cell.angle_alpha   90.00
_cell.angle_beta   90.00
_cell.angle_gamma   90.00
#
_symmetry.space_group_name_H-M   'P 1'
#
loop_
_entity.id
_entity.type
_entity.pdbx_description
1 polymer ?
#
loop_
_entity_poly.entity_id
_entity_poly.type
_entity_poly.pdbx_seq_one_letter_code
_entity_poly.pdbx_strand_id
1 'polypeptide(L)'
;STPSDAILVFSSVGYVAVEVPVAGQTSISVKLEPDTEMLDETIVVAFGTSTKESFTGSASVVGTSEISRVQSSDVTRALDGVVAGVQMTTSTGTLGSSPSIRIRGIGTISGSVGKEPLYIVDGVPYSGDLNNLNPADIESMTVLKDAASNALYGARGANGVIMITTKKARGRDATVTLDAKLGWNTKALQSYKTISDPAEYYELHYMALRNYFVDKQGLSLQDAHSLAAQRVAGPVRDGGLGYQVFYLPEGQQFIGPDGKVNPAAVLGNKVNYNGVDYLLMPDDWMKESYRQSLRQEYNVSVAGGVDKASFLASFGYLNNEGIIHGADMVRYTARMKADFQAKEWLKLGANVSYTNYNYNNGNSDEG
;
A
#
# COMPACT_ATOMS: atom_id res chain seq x y z
N SER A 1 54.01 -2.44 -12.58
CA SER A 1 54.67 -1.21 -12.12
C SER A 1 53.70 -0.04 -12.31
N THR A 2 53.37 0.63 -11.24
CA THR A 2 52.52 1.80 -11.26
C THR A 2 53.34 3.00 -11.75
N PRO A 3 52.81 3.86 -12.63
CA PRO A 3 53.50 5.06 -13.05
C PRO A 3 53.87 5.95 -11.85
N SER A 4 55.01 6.67 -11.95
CA SER A 4 55.49 7.53 -10.85
C SER A 4 54.59 8.74 -10.56
N ASP A 5 53.70 9.08 -11.48
CA ASP A 5 52.72 10.17 -11.42
C ASP A 5 51.32 9.71 -11.00
N ALA A 6 51.15 8.42 -10.68
CA ALA A 6 49.86 7.89 -10.25
C ALA A 6 49.49 8.36 -8.84
N ILE A 7 48.22 8.58 -8.62
CA ILE A 7 47.59 8.86 -7.31
C ILE A 7 46.88 7.58 -6.87
N LEU A 8 47.21 7.11 -5.69
CA LEU A 8 46.52 5.99 -5.04
C LEU A 8 45.42 6.56 -4.11
N VAL A 9 44.20 6.09 -4.30
CA VAL A 9 43.06 6.44 -3.43
C VAL A 9 42.82 5.29 -2.47
N PHE A 10 42.98 5.54 -1.18
CA PHE A 10 42.69 4.58 -0.12
C PHE A 10 41.33 4.91 0.47
N SER A 11 40.39 4.01 0.33
CA SER A 11 39.03 4.15 0.90
C SER A 11 38.65 2.89 1.67
N SER A 12 38.06 3.06 2.83
CA SER A 12 37.45 1.99 3.63
C SER A 12 36.15 2.50 4.26
N VAL A 13 35.19 1.62 4.49
CA VAL A 13 33.92 1.97 5.12
C VAL A 13 34.20 2.51 6.54
N GLY A 14 33.70 3.70 6.84
CA GLY A 14 33.90 4.37 8.13
C GLY A 14 35.20 5.16 8.26
N TYR A 15 35.90 5.40 7.16
CA TYR A 15 37.14 6.21 7.14
C TYR A 15 37.11 7.22 6.00
N VAL A 16 37.71 8.39 6.21
CA VAL A 16 37.87 9.43 5.18
C VAL A 16 38.82 8.90 4.11
N ALA A 17 38.42 9.00 2.84
CA ALA A 17 39.25 8.62 1.72
C ALA A 17 40.49 9.52 1.64
N VAL A 18 41.67 8.93 1.54
CA VAL A 18 42.96 9.63 1.45
C VAL A 18 43.59 9.37 0.08
N GLU A 19 43.97 10.44 -0.61
CA GLU A 19 44.68 10.40 -1.87
C GLU A 19 46.17 10.61 -1.63
N VAL A 20 47.00 9.67 -2.08
CA VAL A 20 48.45 9.73 -1.91
C VAL A 20 49.15 9.57 -3.27
N PRO A 21 49.96 10.54 -3.72
CA PRO A 21 50.74 10.42 -4.93
C PRO A 21 51.84 9.39 -4.73
N VAL A 22 52.05 8.52 -5.70
CA VAL A 22 53.08 7.44 -5.64
C VAL A 22 54.49 8.01 -5.62
N ALA A 23 54.74 9.09 -6.38
CA ALA A 23 55.99 9.86 -6.39
C ALA A 23 57.30 9.04 -6.34
N GLY A 24 57.29 7.82 -6.95
CA GLY A 24 58.45 6.93 -6.95
C GLY A 24 58.72 6.17 -5.65
N GLN A 25 57.84 6.23 -4.68
CA GLN A 25 57.95 5.50 -3.42
C GLN A 25 57.71 4.00 -3.61
N THR A 26 58.56 3.16 -3.02
CA THR A 26 58.42 1.69 -3.07
C THR A 26 57.52 1.10 -1.98
N SER A 27 57.20 1.92 -0.95
CA SER A 27 56.28 1.54 0.11
C SER A 27 55.56 2.79 0.57
N ILE A 28 54.23 2.72 0.62
CA ILE A 28 53.35 3.81 1.06
C ILE A 28 52.58 3.29 2.27
N SER A 29 52.71 3.98 3.40
CA SER A 29 51.93 3.73 4.61
C SER A 29 50.94 4.86 4.80
N VAL A 30 49.66 4.49 4.84
CA VAL A 30 48.54 5.47 5.00
C VAL A 30 47.81 5.14 6.30
N LYS A 31 47.68 6.15 7.14
CA LYS A 31 46.80 6.08 8.32
C LYS A 31 45.48 6.71 7.92
N LEU A 32 44.45 5.89 7.82
CA LEU A 32 43.08 6.38 7.58
C LEU A 32 42.53 6.99 8.88
N GLU A 33 42.00 8.17 8.79
CA GLU A 33 41.26 8.78 9.90
C GLU A 33 39.84 8.29 9.87
N PRO A 34 39.24 7.92 11.04
CA PRO A 34 37.84 7.58 11.09
C PRO A 34 37.00 8.73 10.53
N ASP A 35 36.10 8.39 9.63
CA ASP A 35 35.09 9.35 9.18
C ASP A 35 34.12 9.59 10.34
N THR A 36 34.39 10.63 11.13
CA THR A 36 33.55 11.07 12.23
C THR A 36 32.27 11.75 11.75
N GLU A 37 32.11 11.93 10.44
CA GLU A 37 30.80 12.17 9.83
C GLU A 37 29.97 10.87 9.66
N MET A 38 30.17 9.86 10.49
CA MET A 38 29.06 8.98 10.82
C MET A 38 27.95 9.89 11.33
N LEU A 39 26.98 10.11 10.46
CA LEU A 39 25.74 10.80 10.79
C LEU A 39 25.26 10.21 12.13
N ASP A 40 25.51 10.93 13.22
CA ASP A 40 24.85 10.64 14.47
C ASP A 40 23.38 10.56 14.14
N GLU A 41 22.78 9.37 14.22
CA GLU A 41 21.36 9.17 14.00
C GLU A 41 20.65 10.10 14.99
N THR A 42 20.35 11.29 14.51
CA THR A 42 19.71 12.33 15.31
C THR A 42 18.25 11.99 15.42
N ILE A 43 17.80 11.70 16.63
CA ILE A 43 16.39 11.50 16.92
C ILE A 43 15.78 12.87 17.16
N VAL A 44 14.76 13.21 16.41
CA VAL A 44 13.92 14.38 16.69
C VAL A 44 13.07 14.05 17.91
N VAL A 45 13.19 14.84 18.94
CA VAL A 45 12.38 14.76 20.17
C VAL A 45 11.53 16.02 20.32
N ALA A 46 10.58 16.01 21.25
CA ALA A 46 9.55 17.03 21.41
C ALA A 46 10.03 18.50 21.33
N PHE A 47 11.24 18.80 21.80
CA PHE A 47 11.78 20.17 21.88
C PHE A 47 13.21 20.27 21.37
N GLY A 48 13.60 19.43 20.41
CA GLY A 48 14.95 19.50 19.83
C GLY A 48 15.37 18.21 19.13
N THR A 49 16.65 18.14 18.88
CA THR A 49 17.30 16.94 18.35
C THR A 49 18.19 16.35 19.43
N SER A 50 18.12 15.04 19.63
CA SER A 50 18.98 14.28 20.52
C SER A 50 19.71 13.22 19.71
N THR A 51 20.93 12.88 20.08
CA THR A 51 21.58 11.72 19.47
C THR A 51 20.90 10.44 19.97
N LYS A 52 20.90 9.40 19.14
CA LYS A 52 20.33 8.10 19.52
C LYS A 52 20.92 7.54 20.81
N GLU A 53 22.20 7.81 21.04
CA GLU A 53 22.94 7.38 22.25
C GLU A 53 22.53 8.16 23.49
N SER A 54 22.18 9.44 23.37
CA SER A 54 21.76 10.28 24.50
C SER A 54 20.27 10.15 24.82
N PHE A 55 19.48 9.51 23.95
CA PHE A 55 18.06 9.30 24.17
C PHE A 55 17.81 8.04 25.01
N THR A 56 17.42 8.22 26.25
CA THR A 56 17.16 7.14 27.23
C THR A 56 15.86 6.38 27.01
N GLY A 57 15.02 6.83 26.06
CA GLY A 57 13.72 6.24 25.74
C GLY A 57 13.79 5.22 24.61
N SER A 58 12.68 4.48 24.40
CA SER A 58 12.54 3.55 23.28
C SER A 58 11.97 4.27 22.06
N ALA A 59 12.85 4.69 21.16
CA ALA A 59 12.50 5.28 19.88
C ALA A 59 12.95 4.38 18.71
N SER A 60 12.21 4.43 17.61
CA SER A 60 12.63 3.84 16.33
C SER A 60 12.50 4.89 15.24
N VAL A 61 13.53 5.01 14.43
CA VAL A 61 13.57 5.95 13.30
C VAL A 61 13.47 5.20 11.99
N VAL A 62 12.62 5.67 11.10
CA VAL A 62 12.49 5.20 9.72
C VAL A 62 12.89 6.35 8.81
N GLY A 63 13.92 6.15 8.03
CA GLY A 63 14.51 7.18 7.17
C GLY A 63 13.87 7.24 5.78
N THR A 64 14.38 8.17 4.96
CA THR A 64 13.89 8.40 3.59
C THR A 64 14.00 7.13 2.72
N SER A 65 15.04 6.29 2.91
CA SER A 65 15.25 5.07 2.14
C SER A 65 14.15 4.05 2.35
N GLU A 66 13.71 3.85 3.58
CA GLU A 66 12.64 2.94 3.93
C GLU A 66 11.29 3.49 3.44
N ILE A 67 11.06 4.80 3.64
CA ILE A 67 9.83 5.47 3.21
C ILE A 67 9.67 5.37 1.68
N SER A 68 10.74 5.58 0.92
CA SER A 68 10.69 5.56 -0.54
C SER A 68 10.48 4.17 -1.14
N ARG A 69 10.80 3.09 -0.40
CA ARG A 69 10.54 1.70 -0.81
C ARG A 69 9.07 1.36 -0.85
N VAL A 70 8.28 1.99 0.01
CA VAL A 70 6.85 1.72 0.12
C VAL A 70 6.10 2.61 -0.86
N GLN A 71 5.56 2.01 -1.92
CA GLN A 71 4.80 2.72 -2.94
C GLN A 71 3.33 2.88 -2.50
N SER A 72 3.12 3.65 -1.45
CA SER A 72 1.80 3.95 -0.89
C SER A 72 1.49 5.43 -0.93
N SER A 73 0.20 5.78 -0.99
CA SER A 73 -0.28 7.15 -0.80
C SER A 73 -0.19 7.59 0.66
N ASP A 74 -0.27 6.65 1.60
CA ASP A 74 -0.17 6.88 3.04
C ASP A 74 1.27 6.62 3.52
N VAL A 75 1.89 7.66 4.08
CA VAL A 75 3.28 7.63 4.56
C VAL A 75 3.48 6.63 5.71
N THR A 76 2.46 6.40 6.52
CA THR A 76 2.56 5.52 7.70
C THR A 76 2.76 4.06 7.34
N ARG A 77 2.38 3.63 6.13
CA ARG A 77 2.64 2.26 5.65
C ARG A 77 4.12 1.91 5.61
N ALA A 78 5.00 2.89 5.59
CA ALA A 78 6.44 2.65 5.72
C ALA A 78 6.87 2.16 7.11
N LEU A 79 5.99 2.23 8.11
CA LEU A 79 6.25 1.69 9.45
C LEU A 79 5.94 0.19 9.54
N ASP A 80 5.16 -0.34 8.60
CA ASP A 80 4.69 -1.74 8.63
C ASP A 80 5.85 -2.72 8.45
N GLY A 81 5.98 -3.64 9.40
CA GLY A 81 7.07 -4.63 9.39
C GLY A 81 8.48 -4.07 9.68
N VAL A 82 8.67 -2.73 9.70
CA VAL A 82 9.97 -2.09 9.94
C VAL A 82 10.16 -1.75 11.41
N VAL A 83 9.11 -1.30 12.08
CA VAL A 83 9.18 -0.82 13.46
C VAL A 83 8.63 -1.86 14.43
N ALA A 84 9.49 -2.47 15.23
CA ALA A 84 9.06 -3.43 16.25
C ALA A 84 8.09 -2.80 17.26
N GLY A 85 6.97 -3.48 17.53
CA GLY A 85 5.93 -3.02 18.46
C GLY A 85 4.90 -2.07 17.83
N VAL A 86 4.98 -1.79 16.53
CA VAL A 86 3.93 -1.14 15.75
C VAL A 86 3.12 -2.21 15.03
N GLN A 87 1.83 -2.18 15.22
CA GLN A 87 0.88 -3.06 14.52
C GLN A 87 -0.02 -2.20 13.64
N MET A 88 -0.09 -2.54 12.37
CA MET A 88 -0.96 -1.90 11.41
C MET A 88 -2.07 -2.86 10.99
N THR A 89 -3.29 -2.36 10.97
CA THR A 89 -4.45 -3.12 10.52
C THR A 89 -5.17 -2.33 9.44
N THR A 90 -5.24 -2.89 8.25
CA THR A 90 -6.00 -2.34 7.14
C THR A 90 -7.33 -3.09 7.05
N SER A 91 -8.44 -2.41 7.27
CA SER A 91 -9.77 -3.00 7.21
C SER A 91 -10.30 -3.15 5.78
N THR A 92 -9.86 -2.28 4.89
CA THR A 92 -10.27 -2.26 3.47
C THR A 92 -9.07 -2.05 2.56
N GLY A 93 -9.15 -2.57 1.34
CA GLY A 93 -8.18 -2.27 0.27
C GLY A 93 -8.52 -1.02 -0.53
N THR A 94 -9.45 -0.21 -0.06
CA THR A 94 -9.93 0.98 -0.75
C THR A 94 -8.84 2.03 -0.85
N LEU A 95 -8.72 2.65 -2.01
CA LEU A 95 -7.81 3.78 -2.22
C LEU A 95 -8.15 4.93 -1.26
N GLY A 96 -7.12 5.58 -0.70
CA GLY A 96 -7.30 6.68 0.25
C GLY A 96 -7.66 6.25 1.68
N SER A 97 -7.84 4.96 1.96
CA SER A 97 -8.04 4.49 3.32
C SER A 97 -6.72 4.41 4.08
N SER A 98 -6.65 5.09 5.24
CA SER A 98 -5.52 4.99 6.16
C SER A 98 -5.63 3.74 7.03
N PRO A 99 -4.53 3.04 7.29
CA PRO A 99 -4.52 1.92 8.22
C PRO A 99 -4.69 2.39 9.65
N SER A 100 -5.33 1.59 10.49
CA SER A 100 -5.33 1.81 11.94
C SER A 100 -3.98 1.37 12.52
N ILE A 101 -3.34 2.26 13.27
CA ILE A 101 -2.01 2.03 13.84
C ILE A 101 -2.13 1.87 15.35
N ARG A 102 -1.44 0.87 15.87
CA ARG A 102 -1.33 0.61 17.32
C ARG A 102 0.13 0.44 17.71
N ILE A 103 0.53 1.10 18.79
CA ILE A 103 1.88 1.02 19.34
C ILE A 103 1.80 0.30 20.68
N ARG A 104 2.46 -0.90 20.79
CA ARG A 104 2.46 -1.75 21.98
C ARG A 104 1.07 -2.14 22.51
N GLY A 105 0.07 -2.25 21.61
CA GLY A 105 -1.28 -2.67 21.95
C GLY A 105 -2.26 -1.52 22.18
N ILE A 106 -3.34 -1.78 22.91
CA ILE A 106 -4.42 -0.83 23.17
C ILE A 106 -4.26 -0.28 24.57
N GLY A 107 -3.92 1.00 24.69
CA GLY A 107 -3.74 1.68 25.97
C GLY A 107 -5.05 2.15 26.62
N THR A 108 -6.17 2.18 25.91
CA THR A 108 -7.45 2.67 26.43
C THR A 108 -8.58 1.70 26.14
N ILE A 109 -9.46 1.48 27.13
CA ILE A 109 -10.65 0.64 27.04
C ILE A 109 -11.83 1.41 26.42
N SER A 110 -11.78 2.73 26.38
CA SER A 110 -12.86 3.56 25.84
C SER A 110 -13.05 3.34 24.34
N GLY A 111 -14.26 3.00 23.94
CA GLY A 111 -14.64 2.77 22.54
C GLY A 111 -14.66 4.04 21.68
N SER A 112 -14.70 5.22 22.29
CA SER A 112 -15.02 6.48 21.61
C SER A 112 -13.87 7.47 21.51
N VAL A 113 -12.75 7.28 22.19
CA VAL A 113 -11.64 8.26 22.24
C VAL A 113 -10.35 7.60 21.79
N GLY A 114 -9.82 8.09 20.66
CA GLY A 114 -8.44 8.00 20.23
C GLY A 114 -7.68 6.73 20.59
N LYS A 115 -7.90 5.65 19.83
CA LYS A 115 -7.05 4.43 19.88
C LYS A 115 -5.78 4.60 19.06
N GLU A 116 -5.69 5.68 18.30
CA GLU A 116 -4.58 5.97 17.41
C GLU A 116 -3.47 6.75 18.12
N PRO A 117 -2.22 6.61 17.67
CA PRO A 117 -1.12 7.40 18.18
C PRO A 117 -1.29 8.89 17.85
N LEU A 118 -0.62 9.74 18.61
CA LEU A 118 -0.54 11.16 18.30
C LEU A 118 0.46 11.39 17.15
N TYR A 119 0.03 12.08 16.11
CA TYR A 119 0.90 12.49 15.01
C TYR A 119 1.41 13.90 15.24
N ILE A 120 2.72 14.08 15.03
CA ILE A 120 3.42 15.35 15.13
C ILE A 120 4.16 15.60 13.82
N VAL A 121 3.85 16.66 13.12
CA VAL A 121 4.53 17.04 11.88
C VAL A 121 5.37 18.29 12.12
N ASP A 122 6.68 18.19 11.94
CA ASP A 122 7.64 19.29 12.22
C ASP A 122 7.44 19.96 13.58
N GLY A 123 7.13 19.17 14.62
CA GLY A 123 6.93 19.64 15.98
C GLY A 123 5.51 20.12 16.32
N VAL A 124 4.59 20.15 15.36
CA VAL A 124 3.20 20.57 15.55
C VAL A 124 2.25 19.37 15.54
N PRO A 125 1.33 19.25 16.52
CA PRO A 125 0.31 18.21 16.51
C PRO A 125 -0.53 18.27 15.23
N TYR A 126 -0.65 17.13 14.58
CA TYR A 126 -1.37 16.98 13.31
C TYR A 126 -2.62 16.10 13.51
N SER A 127 -3.77 16.62 13.14
CA SER A 127 -5.07 15.94 13.22
C SER A 127 -5.75 15.76 11.86
N GLY A 128 -5.04 16.07 10.78
CA GLY A 128 -5.53 15.88 9.41
C GLY A 128 -5.36 14.44 8.93
N ASP A 129 -5.90 14.16 7.75
CA ASP A 129 -5.71 12.88 7.09
C ASP A 129 -4.23 12.70 6.67
N LEU A 130 -3.66 11.55 6.98
CA LEU A 130 -2.26 11.22 6.66
C LEU A 130 -2.02 11.10 5.15
N ASN A 131 -3.06 10.84 4.37
CA ASN A 131 -3.01 10.90 2.91
C ASN A 131 -2.71 12.31 2.37
N ASN A 132 -2.88 13.35 3.19
CA ASN A 132 -2.50 14.72 2.84
C ASN A 132 -0.99 14.93 2.83
N LEU A 133 -0.23 14.04 3.48
CA LEU A 133 1.22 14.11 3.52
C LEU A 133 1.81 13.38 2.32
N ASN A 134 2.60 14.08 1.52
CA ASN A 134 3.33 13.45 0.44
C ASN A 134 4.56 12.71 0.99
N PRO A 135 4.66 11.37 0.82
CA PRO A 135 5.83 10.61 1.26
C PRO A 135 7.16 11.14 0.69
N ALA A 136 7.13 11.74 -0.50
CA ALA A 136 8.33 12.34 -1.12
C ALA A 136 8.86 13.55 -0.36
N ASP A 137 8.04 14.23 0.45
CA ASP A 137 8.43 15.38 1.27
C ASP A 137 8.94 14.99 2.67
N ILE A 138 8.88 13.71 3.04
CA ILE A 138 9.26 13.24 4.37
C ILE A 138 10.74 12.86 4.40
N GLU A 139 11.43 13.35 5.41
CA GLU A 139 12.83 13.02 5.71
C GLU A 139 12.93 11.79 6.59
N SER A 140 12.14 11.76 7.68
CA SER A 140 12.12 10.64 8.62
C SER A 140 10.82 10.58 9.41
N MET A 141 10.54 9.39 9.94
CA MET A 141 9.50 9.17 10.94
C MET A 141 10.12 8.57 12.20
N THR A 142 9.86 9.15 13.34
CA THR A 142 10.30 8.67 14.64
C THR A 142 9.11 8.20 15.45
N VAL A 143 9.12 6.93 15.86
CA VAL A 143 8.07 6.34 16.70
C VAL A 143 8.53 6.28 18.13
N LEU A 144 7.89 7.05 19.01
CA LEU A 144 8.11 7.02 20.45
C LEU A 144 7.16 5.99 21.08
N LYS A 145 7.75 4.99 21.74
CA LYS A 145 7.02 3.79 22.19
C LYS A 145 6.83 3.69 23.69
N ASP A 146 7.52 4.51 24.46
CA ASP A 146 7.47 4.44 25.92
C ASP A 146 6.76 5.64 26.58
N ALA A 147 6.31 5.43 27.80
CA ALA A 147 5.58 6.44 28.57
C ALA A 147 6.44 7.66 28.91
N ALA A 148 7.75 7.49 29.10
CA ALA A 148 8.65 8.58 29.45
C ALA A 148 8.80 9.55 28.28
N SER A 149 9.00 9.02 27.07
CA SER A 149 9.06 9.81 25.82
C SER A 149 7.71 10.47 25.49
N ASN A 150 6.61 9.78 25.78
CA ASN A 150 5.26 10.26 25.51
C ASN A 150 4.78 11.29 26.54
N ALA A 151 5.35 11.33 27.75
CA ALA A 151 4.95 12.23 28.82
C ALA A 151 5.01 13.72 28.44
N LEU A 152 5.91 14.08 27.51
CA LEU A 152 6.03 15.44 26.98
C LEU A 152 4.77 15.90 26.22
N TYR A 153 3.95 14.96 25.76
CA TYR A 153 2.70 15.23 25.01
C TYR A 153 1.44 15.03 25.86
N GLY A 154 1.63 14.75 27.17
CA GLY A 154 0.53 14.55 28.11
C GLY A 154 -0.38 13.39 27.74
N ALA A 155 -1.66 13.49 28.09
CA ALA A 155 -2.65 12.43 27.86
C ALA A 155 -2.83 12.08 26.35
N ARG A 156 -2.56 13.01 25.44
CA ARG A 156 -2.64 12.76 24.00
C ARG A 156 -1.59 11.79 23.49
N GLY A 157 -0.46 11.66 24.18
CA GLY A 157 0.61 10.71 23.87
C GLY A 157 0.42 9.32 24.46
N ALA A 158 -0.69 9.04 25.16
CA ALA A 158 -0.89 7.77 25.89
C ALA A 158 -0.84 6.52 24.97
N ASN A 159 -1.24 6.63 23.72
CA ASN A 159 -1.22 5.54 22.74
C ASN A 159 0.06 5.52 21.87
N GLY A 160 1.08 6.29 22.28
CA GLY A 160 2.31 6.49 21.51
C GLY A 160 2.29 7.76 20.67
N VAL A 161 3.46 8.14 20.18
CA VAL A 161 3.64 9.33 19.35
C VAL A 161 4.43 8.97 18.10
N ILE A 162 3.95 9.42 16.95
CA ILE A 162 4.65 9.31 15.68
C ILE A 162 5.03 10.71 15.23
N MET A 163 6.33 10.99 15.22
CA MET A 163 6.88 12.26 14.78
C MET A 163 7.30 12.14 13.32
N ILE A 164 6.79 13.01 12.49
CA ILE A 164 7.08 13.09 11.06
C ILE A 164 7.91 14.35 10.82
N THR A 165 9.13 14.15 10.37
CA THR A 165 10.04 15.25 10.01
C THR A 165 10.06 15.39 8.50
N THR A 166 9.83 16.59 8.04
CA THR A 166 9.84 16.87 6.61
C THR A 166 11.21 17.33 6.12
N LYS A 167 11.49 17.08 4.86
CA LYS A 167 12.72 17.49 4.20
C LYS A 167 12.95 18.99 4.36
N LYS A 168 14.22 19.35 4.48
CA LYS A 168 14.72 20.72 4.48
C LYS A 168 15.88 20.84 3.50
N ALA A 169 16.17 22.04 3.06
CA ALA A 169 17.35 22.28 2.24
C ALA A 169 18.62 21.98 3.02
N ARG A 170 19.56 21.31 2.37
CA ARG A 170 20.90 21.03 2.87
C ARG A 170 21.90 21.54 1.81
N GLY A 171 22.90 22.28 2.24
CA GLY A 171 23.94 22.83 1.34
C GLY A 171 23.61 24.22 0.79
N ARG A 172 24.64 24.80 0.15
CA ARG A 172 24.59 26.17 -0.40
C ARG A 172 24.03 26.19 -1.81
N ASP A 173 24.29 25.16 -2.60
CA ASP A 173 23.90 25.11 -4.00
C ASP A 173 22.42 24.71 -4.15
N ALA A 174 21.77 25.33 -5.11
CA ALA A 174 20.41 24.97 -5.46
C ALA A 174 20.37 23.61 -6.14
N THR A 175 19.62 22.67 -5.58
CA THR A 175 19.42 21.31 -6.11
C THR A 175 18.00 21.16 -6.58
N VAL A 176 17.83 20.69 -7.82
CA VAL A 176 16.53 20.30 -8.38
C VAL A 176 16.46 18.79 -8.42
N THR A 177 15.43 18.24 -7.80
CA THR A 177 15.18 16.80 -7.79
C THR A 177 13.86 16.52 -8.49
N LEU A 178 13.89 15.59 -9.45
CA LEU A 178 12.71 15.04 -10.12
C LEU A 178 12.62 13.55 -9.79
N ASP A 179 11.49 13.13 -9.23
CA ASP A 179 11.16 11.72 -9.00
C ASP A 179 9.89 11.41 -9.79
N ALA A 180 9.99 10.45 -10.72
CA ALA A 180 8.88 10.03 -11.56
C ALA A 180 8.71 8.51 -11.43
N LYS A 181 7.52 8.06 -11.03
CA LYS A 181 7.18 6.65 -10.86
C LYS A 181 5.97 6.29 -11.69
N LEU A 182 6.12 5.22 -12.46
CA LEU A 182 5.05 4.60 -13.23
C LEU A 182 4.92 3.14 -12.80
N GLY A 183 3.70 2.68 -12.62
CA GLY A 183 3.42 1.32 -12.20
C GLY A 183 2.01 0.89 -12.58
N TRP A 184 1.78 -0.41 -12.50
CA TRP A 184 0.47 -1.00 -12.72
C TRP A 184 -0.02 -1.67 -11.44
N ASN A 185 -1.27 -1.39 -11.09
CA ASN A 185 -1.95 -2.09 -10.03
C ASN A 185 -2.61 -3.34 -10.61
N THR A 186 -2.35 -4.47 -10.00
CA THR A 186 -2.92 -5.76 -10.40
C THR A 186 -3.41 -6.48 -9.16
N LYS A 187 -4.32 -7.44 -9.35
CA LYS A 187 -4.78 -8.29 -8.27
C LYS A 187 -3.62 -9.18 -7.79
N ALA A 188 -3.11 -8.95 -6.60
CA ALA A 188 -1.98 -9.68 -6.01
C ALA A 188 -2.39 -11.00 -5.36
N LEU A 189 -3.62 -11.10 -4.85
CA LEU A 189 -4.11 -12.31 -4.22
C LEU A 189 -4.47 -13.36 -5.26
N GLN A 190 -3.91 -14.55 -5.12
CA GLN A 190 -4.35 -15.71 -5.90
C GLN A 190 -5.80 -16.03 -5.55
N SER A 191 -6.63 -16.18 -6.57
CA SER A 191 -7.97 -16.72 -6.39
C SER A 191 -7.87 -18.22 -6.18
N TYR A 192 -8.71 -18.74 -5.31
CA TYR A 192 -8.92 -20.20 -5.28
C TYR A 192 -9.37 -20.66 -6.66
N LYS A 193 -8.99 -21.89 -7.02
CA LYS A 193 -9.48 -22.50 -8.26
C LYS A 193 -11.01 -22.58 -8.17
N THR A 194 -11.68 -21.81 -9.02
CA THR A 194 -13.13 -21.84 -9.17
C THR A 194 -13.49 -22.63 -10.42
N ILE A 195 -14.68 -23.20 -10.43
CA ILE A 195 -15.23 -23.83 -11.63
C ILE A 195 -15.55 -22.71 -12.61
N SER A 196 -14.89 -22.71 -13.74
CA SER A 196 -15.11 -21.75 -14.82
C SER A 196 -15.88 -22.34 -16.02
N ASP A 197 -15.94 -23.68 -16.10
CA ASP A 197 -16.70 -24.38 -17.12
C ASP A 197 -18.15 -24.57 -16.63
N PRO A 198 -19.14 -24.01 -17.32
CA PRO A 198 -20.54 -24.21 -16.99
C PRO A 198 -20.97 -25.69 -17.01
N ALA A 199 -20.41 -26.49 -17.91
CA ALA A 199 -20.72 -27.92 -17.96
C ALA A 199 -20.28 -28.64 -16.68
N GLU A 200 -19.04 -28.39 -16.23
CA GLU A 200 -18.53 -28.92 -14.96
C GLU A 200 -19.41 -28.52 -13.77
N TYR A 201 -19.91 -27.28 -13.78
CA TYR A 201 -20.80 -26.80 -12.72
C TYR A 201 -22.13 -27.56 -12.65
N TYR A 202 -22.77 -27.80 -13.80
CA TYR A 202 -23.98 -28.59 -13.88
C TYR A 202 -23.74 -30.04 -13.49
N GLU A 203 -22.65 -30.65 -13.92
CA GLU A 203 -22.26 -32.03 -13.58
C GLU A 203 -22.05 -32.22 -12.07
N LEU A 204 -21.37 -31.28 -11.42
CA LEU A 204 -21.18 -31.30 -9.96
C LEU A 204 -22.49 -31.13 -9.21
N HIS A 205 -23.37 -30.23 -9.68
CA HIS A 205 -24.68 -30.06 -9.06
C HIS A 205 -25.56 -31.31 -9.26
N TYR A 206 -25.54 -31.89 -10.46
CA TYR A 206 -26.17 -33.19 -10.71
C TYR A 206 -25.66 -34.28 -9.76
N MET A 207 -24.35 -34.40 -9.57
CA MET A 207 -23.78 -35.39 -8.63
C MET A 207 -24.27 -35.18 -7.19
N ALA A 208 -24.35 -33.91 -6.76
CA ALA A 208 -24.87 -33.56 -5.44
C ALA A 208 -26.34 -34.00 -5.28
N LEU A 209 -27.18 -33.71 -6.28
CA LEU A 209 -28.59 -34.13 -6.29
C LEU A 209 -28.73 -35.64 -6.28
N ARG A 210 -28.02 -36.35 -7.16
CA ARG A 210 -28.06 -37.81 -7.21
C ARG A 210 -27.67 -38.42 -5.89
N ASN A 211 -26.58 -37.96 -5.28
CA ASN A 211 -26.15 -38.50 -3.97
C ASN A 211 -27.17 -38.17 -2.88
N TYR A 212 -27.78 -37.00 -2.88
CA TYR A 212 -28.86 -36.65 -1.96
C TYR A 212 -30.05 -37.63 -2.09
N PHE A 213 -30.48 -37.95 -3.33
CA PHE A 213 -31.59 -38.86 -3.56
C PHE A 213 -31.27 -40.29 -3.12
N VAL A 214 -30.04 -40.77 -3.30
CA VAL A 214 -29.60 -42.05 -2.80
C VAL A 214 -29.51 -42.03 -1.26
N ASP A 215 -28.77 -41.12 -0.69
CA ASP A 215 -28.37 -41.15 0.72
C ASP A 215 -29.49 -40.70 1.67
N LYS A 216 -30.33 -39.75 1.23
CA LYS A 216 -31.39 -39.19 2.08
C LYS A 216 -32.79 -39.69 1.74
N GLN A 217 -33.05 -40.04 0.48
CA GLN A 217 -34.36 -40.51 0.05
C GLN A 217 -34.39 -42.02 -0.20
N GLY A 218 -33.26 -42.72 -0.14
CA GLY A 218 -33.17 -44.17 -0.31
C GLY A 218 -33.53 -44.67 -1.70
N LEU A 219 -33.42 -43.81 -2.73
CA LEU A 219 -33.73 -44.21 -4.09
C LEU A 219 -32.64 -45.13 -4.67
N SER A 220 -33.02 -45.96 -5.64
CA SER A 220 -32.05 -46.71 -6.42
C SER A 220 -31.13 -45.76 -7.19
N LEU A 221 -29.91 -46.20 -7.54
CA LEU A 221 -28.97 -45.40 -8.32
C LEU A 221 -29.58 -44.96 -9.66
N GLN A 222 -30.41 -45.83 -10.29
CA GLN A 222 -31.05 -45.53 -11.55
C GLN A 222 -32.16 -44.48 -11.41
N ASP A 223 -33.01 -44.59 -10.38
CA ASP A 223 -34.08 -43.61 -10.12
C ASP A 223 -33.50 -42.28 -9.68
N ALA A 224 -32.47 -42.30 -8.83
CA ALA A 224 -31.75 -41.12 -8.38
C ALA A 224 -31.06 -40.40 -9.57
N HIS A 225 -30.43 -41.12 -10.51
CA HIS A 225 -29.89 -40.57 -11.73
C HIS A 225 -30.97 -39.86 -12.55
N SER A 226 -32.07 -40.59 -12.86
CA SER A 226 -33.16 -40.04 -13.69
C SER A 226 -33.77 -38.78 -13.08
N LEU A 227 -34.00 -38.77 -11.78
CA LEU A 227 -34.57 -37.65 -11.04
C LEU A 227 -33.59 -36.45 -10.97
N ALA A 228 -32.32 -36.70 -10.71
CA ALA A 228 -31.29 -35.66 -10.68
C ALA A 228 -31.07 -35.03 -12.05
N ALA A 229 -30.99 -35.84 -13.12
CA ALA A 229 -30.85 -35.35 -14.49
C ALA A 229 -32.04 -34.49 -14.92
N GLN A 230 -33.26 -34.84 -14.50
CA GLN A 230 -34.45 -34.05 -14.76
C GLN A 230 -34.45 -32.72 -13.99
N ARG A 231 -33.95 -32.70 -12.75
CA ARG A 231 -34.03 -31.53 -11.84
C ARG A 231 -32.89 -30.57 -11.92
N VAL A 232 -31.72 -30.97 -12.41
CA VAL A 232 -30.48 -30.20 -12.33
C VAL A 232 -30.61 -28.76 -12.83
N ALA A 233 -31.31 -28.54 -13.94
CA ALA A 233 -31.61 -27.22 -14.50
C ALA A 233 -33.02 -26.72 -14.14
N GLY A 234 -33.78 -27.49 -13.38
CA GLY A 234 -35.15 -27.20 -12.95
C GLY A 234 -35.25 -26.15 -11.86
N PRO A 235 -36.47 -25.90 -11.34
CA PRO A 235 -36.70 -24.89 -10.33
C PRO A 235 -35.86 -25.09 -9.05
N VAL A 236 -35.42 -23.98 -8.45
CA VAL A 236 -34.62 -23.99 -7.20
C VAL A 236 -35.38 -24.67 -6.05
N ARG A 237 -36.73 -24.51 -5.98
CA ARG A 237 -37.58 -25.19 -4.96
C ARG A 237 -37.51 -26.72 -5.00
N ASP A 238 -37.17 -27.27 -6.17
CA ASP A 238 -37.04 -28.73 -6.41
C ASP A 238 -35.58 -29.21 -6.34
N GLY A 239 -34.67 -28.31 -5.93
CA GLY A 239 -33.23 -28.54 -5.80
C GLY A 239 -32.43 -28.23 -7.08
N GLY A 240 -33.06 -27.76 -8.16
CA GLY A 240 -32.39 -27.39 -9.39
C GLY A 240 -31.74 -26.01 -9.33
N LEU A 241 -30.97 -25.65 -10.35
CA LEU A 241 -30.29 -24.36 -10.45
C LEU A 241 -31.22 -23.20 -10.83
N GLY A 242 -32.42 -23.48 -11.33
CA GLY A 242 -33.41 -22.47 -11.74
C GLY A 242 -33.18 -21.85 -13.12
N TYR A 243 -32.11 -22.25 -13.81
CA TYR A 243 -31.77 -21.77 -15.14
C TYR A 243 -30.98 -22.82 -15.93
N GLN A 244 -30.97 -22.69 -17.25
CA GLN A 244 -30.15 -23.52 -18.14
C GLN A 244 -29.50 -22.63 -19.20
N VAL A 245 -28.16 -22.55 -19.18
CA VAL A 245 -27.37 -21.73 -20.12
C VAL A 245 -27.09 -22.47 -21.44
N PHE A 246 -27.39 -23.77 -21.49
CA PHE A 246 -27.20 -24.57 -22.68
C PHE A 246 -28.50 -24.74 -23.47
N TYR A 247 -28.45 -24.52 -24.74
CA TYR A 247 -29.49 -24.98 -25.67
C TYR A 247 -29.30 -26.46 -25.98
N LEU A 248 -30.38 -27.21 -25.95
CA LEU A 248 -30.37 -28.64 -26.28
C LEU A 248 -31.46 -28.90 -27.34
N PRO A 249 -31.15 -29.70 -28.38
CA PRO A 249 -32.17 -30.13 -29.36
C PRO A 249 -33.32 -30.90 -28.68
N GLU A 250 -34.53 -30.75 -29.26
CA GLU A 250 -35.71 -31.44 -28.73
C GLU A 250 -35.51 -32.95 -28.64
N GLY A 251 -36.04 -33.55 -27.56
CA GLY A 251 -36.00 -34.97 -27.34
C GLY A 251 -34.71 -35.54 -26.74
N GLN A 252 -33.71 -34.69 -26.50
CA GLN A 252 -32.45 -35.12 -25.87
C GLN A 252 -32.43 -34.76 -24.36
N GLN A 253 -31.75 -35.61 -23.58
CA GLN A 253 -31.54 -35.36 -22.17
C GLN A 253 -30.30 -34.51 -21.96
N PHE A 254 -30.37 -33.54 -21.03
CA PHE A 254 -29.29 -32.62 -20.72
C PHE A 254 -28.10 -33.32 -20.07
N ILE A 255 -28.37 -34.21 -19.07
CA ILE A 255 -27.35 -35.05 -18.46
C ILE A 255 -27.46 -36.45 -19.03
N GLY A 256 -26.38 -36.94 -19.59
CA GLY A 256 -26.30 -38.29 -20.15
C GLY A 256 -26.24 -39.39 -19.11
N PRO A 257 -26.33 -40.67 -19.54
CA PRO A 257 -26.24 -41.82 -18.61
C PRO A 257 -24.92 -41.90 -17.84
N ASP A 258 -23.89 -41.29 -18.35
CA ASP A 258 -22.55 -41.15 -17.75
C ASP A 258 -22.47 -40.05 -16.68
N GLY A 259 -23.55 -39.27 -16.50
CA GLY A 259 -23.59 -38.14 -15.56
C GLY A 259 -22.92 -36.89 -16.10
N LYS A 260 -22.62 -36.85 -17.41
CA LYS A 260 -22.02 -35.73 -18.09
C LYS A 260 -23.04 -34.90 -18.84
N VAL A 261 -22.72 -33.61 -19.07
CA VAL A 261 -23.51 -32.75 -19.96
C VAL A 261 -23.48 -33.34 -21.36
N ASN A 262 -24.66 -33.43 -22.00
CA ASN A 262 -24.79 -33.98 -23.36
C ASN A 262 -23.89 -33.22 -24.34
N PRO A 263 -23.04 -33.89 -25.13
CA PRO A 263 -22.16 -33.23 -26.09
C PRO A 263 -22.90 -32.41 -27.19
N ALA A 264 -24.19 -32.69 -27.42
CA ALA A 264 -25.02 -31.90 -28.32
C ALA A 264 -25.54 -30.60 -27.68
N ALA A 265 -25.32 -30.37 -26.38
CA ALA A 265 -25.69 -29.14 -25.71
C ALA A 265 -24.76 -27.99 -26.14
N VAL A 266 -25.34 -26.90 -26.62
CA VAL A 266 -24.62 -25.72 -27.08
C VAL A 266 -24.85 -24.59 -26.12
N LEU A 267 -23.75 -23.92 -25.69
CA LEU A 267 -23.83 -22.76 -24.80
C LEU A 267 -24.58 -21.61 -25.50
N GLY A 268 -25.42 -20.89 -24.76
CA GLY A 268 -26.20 -19.76 -25.25
C GLY A 268 -27.68 -20.11 -25.46
N ASN A 269 -28.35 -20.53 -24.36
CA ASN A 269 -29.81 -20.73 -24.43
C ASN A 269 -30.55 -19.40 -24.53
N LYS A 270 -31.62 -19.35 -25.32
CA LYS A 270 -32.49 -18.18 -25.46
C LYS A 270 -33.68 -18.26 -24.50
N VAL A 271 -33.90 -17.20 -23.75
CA VAL A 271 -35.09 -17.07 -22.90
C VAL A 271 -35.81 -15.78 -23.22
N ASN A 272 -37.13 -15.85 -23.31
CA ASN A 272 -37.97 -14.66 -23.45
C ASN A 272 -38.40 -14.19 -22.07
N TYR A 273 -38.09 -12.93 -21.76
CA TYR A 273 -38.56 -12.28 -20.53
C TYR A 273 -39.19 -10.93 -20.88
N ASN A 274 -40.46 -10.78 -20.52
CA ASN A 274 -41.29 -9.58 -20.82
C ASN A 274 -41.29 -9.18 -22.31
N GLY A 275 -41.29 -10.16 -23.23
CA GLY A 275 -41.30 -9.91 -24.67
C GLY A 275 -39.93 -9.60 -25.29
N VAL A 276 -38.87 -9.66 -24.52
CA VAL A 276 -37.49 -9.47 -24.98
C VAL A 276 -36.74 -10.80 -24.89
N ASP A 277 -36.07 -11.16 -25.99
CA ASP A 277 -35.25 -12.36 -26.04
C ASP A 277 -33.86 -12.06 -25.47
N TYR A 278 -33.48 -12.82 -24.46
CA TYR A 278 -32.14 -12.78 -23.83
C TYR A 278 -31.37 -14.05 -24.17
N LEU A 279 -30.08 -13.90 -24.40
CA LEU A 279 -29.15 -15.00 -24.54
C LEU A 279 -28.50 -15.28 -23.19
N LEU A 280 -28.73 -16.46 -22.61
CA LEU A 280 -28.11 -16.85 -21.35
C LEU A 280 -26.65 -17.32 -21.64
N MET A 281 -25.69 -16.47 -21.31
CA MET A 281 -24.25 -16.75 -21.33
C MET A 281 -23.69 -16.57 -19.93
N PRO A 282 -22.75 -17.41 -19.52
CA PRO A 282 -22.05 -17.20 -18.26
C PRO A 282 -21.10 -16.01 -18.38
N ASP A 283 -21.09 -15.15 -17.39
CA ASP A 283 -20.18 -14.02 -17.27
C ASP A 283 -19.05 -14.33 -16.30
N ASP A 284 -17.85 -13.90 -16.63
CA ASP A 284 -16.70 -13.94 -15.72
C ASP A 284 -16.69 -12.68 -14.84
N TRP A 285 -17.45 -12.72 -13.73
CA TRP A 285 -17.55 -11.63 -12.79
C TRP A 285 -16.21 -11.15 -12.25
N MET A 286 -15.21 -12.05 -12.18
CA MET A 286 -13.88 -11.65 -11.74
C MET A 286 -13.19 -10.78 -12.77
N LYS A 287 -13.33 -11.10 -14.03
CA LYS A 287 -12.79 -10.33 -15.16
C LYS A 287 -13.52 -8.99 -15.31
N GLU A 288 -14.86 -9.00 -15.12
CA GLU A 288 -15.66 -7.77 -15.20
C GLU A 288 -15.42 -6.85 -13.99
N SER A 289 -15.18 -7.41 -12.80
CA SER A 289 -15.00 -6.63 -11.58
C SER A 289 -13.59 -6.05 -11.41
N TYR A 290 -12.57 -6.73 -11.95
CA TYR A 290 -11.17 -6.34 -11.76
C TYR A 290 -10.49 -6.00 -13.09
N ARG A 291 -9.72 -4.94 -13.05
CA ARG A 291 -8.87 -4.50 -14.17
C ARG A 291 -7.42 -4.33 -13.74
N GLN A 292 -6.53 -4.34 -14.72
CA GLN A 292 -5.20 -3.78 -14.54
C GLN A 292 -5.32 -2.26 -14.71
N SER A 293 -4.77 -1.49 -13.76
CA SER A 293 -4.90 -0.04 -13.75
C SER A 293 -3.54 0.64 -13.60
N LEU A 294 -3.48 1.92 -13.99
CA LEU A 294 -2.26 2.69 -14.02
C LEU A 294 -2.08 3.50 -12.73
N ARG A 295 -0.83 3.53 -12.22
CA ARG A 295 -0.40 4.43 -11.16
C ARG A 295 0.71 5.33 -11.70
N GLN A 296 0.55 6.63 -11.53
CA GLN A 296 1.50 7.65 -11.95
C GLN A 296 1.79 8.57 -10.77
N GLU A 297 3.06 8.83 -10.51
CA GLU A 297 3.49 9.73 -9.46
C GLU A 297 4.67 10.56 -9.96
N TYR A 298 4.56 11.87 -9.82
CA TYR A 298 5.58 12.83 -10.21
C TYR A 298 5.82 13.81 -9.06
N ASN A 299 7.05 13.89 -8.61
CA ASN A 299 7.46 14.82 -7.57
C ASN A 299 8.63 15.66 -8.07
N VAL A 300 8.52 16.96 -7.95
CA VAL A 300 9.58 17.93 -8.26
C VAL A 300 9.87 18.72 -7.01
N SER A 301 11.14 18.86 -6.67
CA SER A 301 11.55 19.74 -5.58
C SER A 301 12.77 20.57 -5.95
N VAL A 302 12.80 21.78 -5.43
CA VAL A 302 13.94 22.71 -5.50
C VAL A 302 14.33 23.05 -4.08
N ALA A 303 15.56 22.79 -3.72
CA ALA A 303 16.09 23.07 -2.40
C ALA A 303 17.43 23.81 -2.54
N GLY A 304 17.67 24.80 -1.70
CA GLY A 304 18.94 25.54 -1.72
C GLY A 304 19.05 26.44 -0.51
N GLY A 305 20.21 27.05 -0.33
CA GLY A 305 20.41 27.95 0.78
C GLY A 305 21.71 28.76 0.70
N VAL A 306 21.86 29.64 1.63
CA VAL A 306 23.06 30.37 1.95
C VAL A 306 23.31 30.25 3.45
N ASP A 307 24.43 30.72 3.97
CA ASP A 307 24.82 30.51 5.37
C ASP A 307 23.73 30.81 6.41
N LYS A 308 22.87 31.79 6.13
CA LYS A 308 21.82 32.23 7.05
C LYS A 308 20.40 31.92 6.61
N ALA A 309 20.22 31.40 5.41
CA ALA A 309 18.88 31.15 4.87
C ALA A 309 18.86 29.85 4.07
N SER A 310 17.80 29.09 4.22
CA SER A 310 17.53 27.91 3.40
C SER A 310 16.09 27.88 2.95
N PHE A 311 15.84 27.34 1.76
CA PHE A 311 14.50 27.18 1.24
C PHE A 311 14.35 25.83 0.56
N LEU A 312 13.14 25.29 0.64
CA LEU A 312 12.70 24.12 -0.13
C LEU A 312 11.31 24.42 -0.66
N ALA A 313 11.11 24.17 -1.94
CA ALA A 313 9.80 24.15 -2.57
C ALA A 313 9.60 22.82 -3.26
N SER A 314 8.45 22.19 -3.08
CA SER A 314 8.11 20.92 -3.73
C SER A 314 6.70 20.98 -4.31
N PHE A 315 6.52 20.21 -5.38
CA PHE A 315 5.23 19.93 -6.01
C PHE A 315 5.14 18.44 -6.29
N GLY A 316 4.00 17.83 -5.95
CA GLY A 316 3.72 16.43 -6.18
C GLY A 316 2.38 16.24 -6.87
N TYR A 317 2.34 15.29 -7.79
CA TYR A 317 1.15 14.78 -8.46
C TYR A 317 1.10 13.27 -8.33
N LEU A 318 -0.02 12.75 -7.90
CA LEU A 318 -0.33 11.32 -7.84
C LEU A 318 -1.67 11.08 -8.54
N ASN A 319 -1.66 10.19 -9.51
CA ASN A 319 -2.87 9.55 -10.05
C ASN A 319 -2.74 8.05 -9.82
N ASN A 320 -3.63 7.49 -9.03
CA ASN A 320 -3.65 6.07 -8.67
C ASN A 320 -5.03 5.49 -8.98
N GLU A 321 -5.13 4.84 -10.12
CA GLU A 321 -6.34 4.12 -10.50
C GLU A 321 -6.43 2.79 -9.76
N GLY A 322 -7.62 2.46 -9.26
CA GLY A 322 -7.90 1.20 -8.57
C GLY A 322 -8.09 0.03 -9.52
N ILE A 323 -7.89 -1.17 -8.98
CA ILE A 323 -8.14 -2.42 -9.70
C ILE A 323 -9.64 -2.72 -9.87
N ILE A 324 -10.51 -2.02 -9.13
CA ILE A 324 -11.96 -2.07 -9.28
C ILE A 324 -12.37 -0.87 -10.13
N HIS A 325 -13.33 -1.07 -11.06
CA HIS A 325 -13.84 -0.01 -11.90
C HIS A 325 -14.46 1.13 -11.06
N GLY A 326 -14.19 2.37 -11.46
CA GLY A 326 -14.66 3.57 -10.75
C GLY A 326 -13.91 3.92 -9.47
N ALA A 327 -12.97 3.08 -9.00
CA ALA A 327 -12.11 3.44 -7.88
C ALA A 327 -10.86 4.15 -8.40
N ASP A 328 -10.64 5.38 -7.94
CA ASP A 328 -9.48 6.18 -8.32
C ASP A 328 -9.13 7.21 -7.24
N MET A 329 -7.88 7.64 -7.22
CA MET A 329 -7.39 8.69 -6.34
C MET A 329 -6.45 9.62 -7.09
N VAL A 330 -6.77 10.90 -7.07
CA VAL A 330 -5.90 11.95 -7.60
C VAL A 330 -5.51 12.90 -6.48
N ARG A 331 -4.21 13.19 -6.34
CA ARG A 331 -3.69 14.10 -5.32
C ARG A 331 -2.69 15.07 -5.91
N TYR A 332 -2.86 16.34 -5.57
CA TYR A 332 -1.90 17.43 -5.82
C TYR A 332 -1.37 17.90 -4.49
N THR A 333 -0.07 18.04 -4.36
CA THR A 333 0.60 18.60 -3.18
C THR A 333 1.54 19.71 -3.57
N ALA A 334 1.57 20.77 -2.79
CA ALA A 334 2.56 21.83 -2.92
C ALA A 334 3.06 22.19 -1.53
N ARG A 335 4.37 22.37 -1.38
CA ARG A 335 4.99 22.69 -0.10
C ARG A 335 6.08 23.72 -0.28
N MET A 336 6.17 24.65 0.65
CA MET A 336 7.25 25.62 0.77
C MET A 336 7.73 25.65 2.22
N LYS A 337 9.03 25.52 2.40
CA LYS A 337 9.70 25.63 3.71
C LYS A 337 10.86 26.59 3.57
N ALA A 338 10.95 27.57 4.45
CA ALA A 338 12.04 28.53 4.51
C ALA A 338 12.48 28.70 5.94
N ASP A 339 13.77 28.73 6.16
CA ASP A 339 14.41 29.00 7.43
C ASP A 339 15.39 30.19 7.26
N PHE A 340 15.40 31.12 8.22
CA PHE A 340 16.28 32.26 8.20
C PHE A 340 16.85 32.53 9.61
N GLN A 341 18.18 32.55 9.69
CA GLN A 341 18.90 32.92 10.92
C GLN A 341 19.09 34.44 10.96
N ALA A 342 18.11 35.13 11.54
CA ALA A 342 18.10 36.62 11.60
C ALA A 342 19.18 37.17 12.55
N LYS A 343 19.42 36.49 13.66
CA LYS A 343 20.45 36.77 14.67
C LYS A 343 20.97 35.44 15.22
N GLU A 344 22.11 35.44 15.92
CA GLU A 344 22.63 34.21 16.56
C GLU A 344 21.60 33.57 17.49
N TRP A 345 20.79 34.39 18.17
CA TRP A 345 19.76 33.98 19.09
C TRP A 345 18.35 33.89 18.48
N LEU A 346 18.16 34.33 17.18
CA LEU A 346 16.84 34.38 16.55
C LEU A 346 16.83 33.65 15.20
N LYS A 347 16.15 32.53 15.17
CA LYS A 347 15.81 31.79 13.95
C LYS A 347 14.33 31.97 13.63
N LEU A 348 14.04 32.33 12.39
CA LEU A 348 12.68 32.42 11.85
C LEU A 348 12.49 31.28 10.87
N GLY A 349 11.34 30.62 10.93
CA GLY A 349 10.98 29.54 10.02
C GLY A 349 9.53 29.66 9.56
N ALA A 350 9.29 29.34 8.30
CA ALA A 350 7.95 29.21 7.73
C ALA A 350 7.84 27.87 7.01
N ASN A 351 6.73 27.19 7.23
CA ASN A 351 6.42 25.94 6.55
C ASN A 351 4.94 25.96 6.16
N VAL A 352 4.69 26.00 4.87
CA VAL A 352 3.35 26.03 4.29
C VAL A 352 3.19 24.82 3.38
N SER A 353 2.11 24.11 3.54
CA SER A 353 1.73 22.99 2.66
C SER A 353 0.28 23.14 2.22
N TYR A 354 0.04 22.80 0.98
CA TYR A 354 -1.28 22.70 0.39
C TYR A 354 -1.45 21.31 -0.22
N THR A 355 -2.56 20.69 0.08
CA THR A 355 -2.92 19.39 -0.51
C THR A 355 -4.37 19.43 -0.96
N ASN A 356 -4.59 19.02 -2.18
CA ASN A 356 -5.91 18.72 -2.71
C ASN A 356 -5.91 17.27 -3.17
N TYR A 357 -6.82 16.47 -2.63
CA TYR A 357 -7.00 15.11 -3.12
C TYR A 357 -8.48 14.81 -3.29
N ASN A 358 -8.75 14.03 -4.30
CA ASN A 358 -10.07 13.48 -4.58
C ASN A 358 -9.92 11.96 -4.72
N TYR A 359 -10.83 11.22 -4.11
CA TYR A 359 -10.89 9.77 -4.27
C TYR A 359 -12.32 9.33 -4.51
N ASN A 360 -12.46 8.36 -5.41
CA ASN A 360 -13.71 7.69 -5.70
C ASN A 360 -13.56 6.21 -5.29
N ASN A 361 -14.55 5.67 -4.62
CA ASN A 361 -14.51 4.29 -4.11
C ASN A 361 -15.16 3.28 -5.07
N GLY A 362 -15.67 3.71 -6.21
CA GLY A 362 -16.38 2.85 -7.14
C GLY A 362 -17.78 2.44 -6.66
N ASN A 363 -18.16 2.82 -5.45
CA ASN A 363 -19.53 2.71 -4.95
C ASN A 363 -20.28 4.01 -5.31
N SER A 364 -20.58 4.21 -6.57
CA SER A 364 -21.65 5.14 -6.90
C SER A 364 -22.96 4.45 -6.52
N ASP A 365 -23.54 4.84 -5.40
CA ASP A 365 -24.97 4.70 -5.17
C ASP A 365 -25.69 5.56 -6.21
N GLU A 366 -25.64 5.15 -7.46
CA GLU A 366 -26.61 5.52 -8.47
C GLU A 366 -27.66 4.42 -8.50
N GLY A 367 -28.53 4.46 -7.49
CA GLY A 367 -29.79 3.77 -7.45
C GLY A 367 -30.91 4.66 -7.96
#